data_cbc836de1ac1528b8c48bb4fb9e5f52e
#
_entry.id   cbc836de1ac1528b8c48bb4fb9e5f52e
#
_cell.length_a   1.000
_cell.length_b   1.000
_cell.length_c   1.000
_cell.angle_alpha   90.00
_cell.angle_beta   90.00
_cell.angle_gamma   90.00
#
_symmetry.space_group_name_H-M   'P 1'
#
loop_
_entity.id
_entity.type
_entity.pdbx_description
1 polymer ?
#
loop_
_entity_poly.entity_id
_entity_poly.type
_entity_poly.pdbx_seq_one_letter_code
_entity_poly.pdbx_strand_id
1 'polypeptide(L)'
;MTDAARPVFSPKHLLSRFRSYGTSLFAASCALVAGCVSSSGCEARYDASPQFKGCGFQNLPNPEVLPSASAWRIWSRFIVGSKVDTVPVDPIPVQMLSTADLDALDPKANHVVRLGHSSHLLKLQGKYWLIDPVFSERASPFSFAGPKRFHKPPLTLEQLPPIEGLILSHDHYDHLDVATIEYLAQRVQRYFVPLGVRARLLGMGVPADRVTELDWWQGGEHNGVKLTATPAQHFSGRTLTDRDRTLWASWVVQSGDQRIFYSGDSGYFPGFKQIGERFGGFDLALMENGAYDAYWPAVHMTPEQSVQAFEDLRGKVLYSVHNTTFDLAFHTWHDPLDRIANLSQARKIELATPVIGEVLTVGKARTNVRWWEGLK
;
A
#
# COMPACT_ATOMS: atom_id res chain seq x y z
N MET A 1 48.10 -66.42 10.68
CA MET A 1 49.30 -65.75 10.15
C MET A 1 48.81 -64.35 9.80
N THR A 2 49.06 -63.56 10.63
CA THR A 2 49.76 -62.42 11.23
C THR A 2 48.85 -61.20 11.02
N ASP A 3 48.12 -60.74 11.96
CA ASP A 3 48.39 -59.91 13.13
C ASP A 3 49.25 -58.67 12.80
N ALA A 4 48.65 -57.50 12.85
CA ALA A 4 49.30 -56.22 13.18
C ALA A 4 48.28 -55.13 13.44
N ALA A 5 47.98 -54.95 14.67
CA ALA A 5 47.96 -53.85 15.58
C ALA A 5 47.66 -52.42 15.04
N ARG A 6 46.62 -51.85 15.63
CA ARG A 6 46.33 -50.35 15.71
C ARG A 6 47.31 -49.75 16.76
N PRO A 7 47.54 -48.43 16.64
CA PRO A 7 47.74 -47.66 17.84
C PRO A 7 46.65 -46.63 18.07
N VAL A 8 46.15 -46.65 19.30
CA VAL A 8 45.39 -45.65 20.04
C VAL A 8 46.32 -44.48 20.35
N PHE A 9 45.89 -43.26 20.07
CA PHE A 9 46.49 -42.10 20.71
C PHE A 9 45.37 -41.23 21.35
N SER A 10 45.60 -41.11 22.67
CA SER A 10 44.82 -40.32 23.63
C SER A 10 45.20 -38.83 23.59
N PRO A 11 44.33 -37.91 24.05
CA PRO A 11 44.54 -36.47 23.96
C PRO A 11 45.22 -35.91 25.22
N LYS A 12 46.26 -35.13 25.05
CA LYS A 12 46.69 -34.17 26.09
C LYS A 12 47.53 -33.02 25.50
N HIS A 13 47.06 -31.79 25.83
CA HIS A 13 47.81 -30.54 25.95
C HIS A 13 48.53 -29.97 24.73
N LEU A 14 48.00 -28.84 24.25
CA LEU A 14 48.80 -27.61 24.21
C LEU A 14 47.90 -26.36 24.18
N LEU A 15 47.79 -25.75 25.32
CA LEU A 15 47.48 -24.31 25.47
C LEU A 15 48.68 -23.50 24.99
N SER A 16 48.41 -22.35 24.47
CA SER A 16 49.27 -21.19 24.22
C SER A 16 49.64 -20.93 22.75
N ARG A 17 48.93 -20.03 22.17
CA ARG A 17 49.48 -18.77 21.58
C ARG A 17 48.34 -17.92 21.06
N PHE A 18 47.85 -17.05 21.93
CA PHE A 18 47.16 -15.83 21.49
C PHE A 18 48.14 -15.00 20.70
N ARG A 19 47.88 -14.79 19.43
CA ARG A 19 48.44 -13.69 18.67
C ARG A 19 47.24 -12.81 18.22
N SER A 20 47.19 -11.68 18.86
CA SER A 20 46.45 -10.50 18.49
C SER A 20 46.66 -10.17 17.01
N TYR A 21 45.60 -10.23 16.23
CA TYR A 21 45.52 -9.51 14.98
C TYR A 21 44.38 -8.49 15.09
N GLY A 22 44.77 -7.26 14.81
CA GLY A 22 44.11 -6.04 15.06
C GLY A 22 42.68 -5.99 14.55
N THR A 23 41.86 -5.46 15.39
CA THR A 23 40.60 -4.78 15.08
C THR A 23 40.88 -3.62 14.13
N SER A 24 40.75 -3.85 12.85
CA SER A 24 40.65 -2.76 11.90
C SER A 24 39.27 -2.14 12.06
N LEU A 25 39.24 -1.07 12.85
CA LEU A 25 38.12 -0.11 12.82
C LEU A 25 38.02 0.45 11.39
N PHE A 26 37.01 0.04 10.67
CA PHE A 26 36.49 0.83 9.56
C PHE A 26 35.77 2.02 10.15
N ALA A 27 36.52 3.04 10.52
CA ALA A 27 36.00 4.37 10.69
C ALA A 27 35.62 4.89 9.29
N ALA A 28 34.36 4.71 8.90
CA ALA A 28 33.81 5.44 7.79
C ALA A 28 33.78 6.91 8.15
N SER A 29 34.77 7.64 7.68
CA SER A 29 34.79 9.11 7.70
C SER A 29 33.56 9.60 6.92
N CYS A 30 32.49 9.97 7.62
CA CYS A 30 31.49 10.86 7.08
C CYS A 30 32.15 12.24 6.87
N ALA A 31 32.77 12.41 5.74
CA ALA A 31 33.07 13.74 5.25
C ALA A 31 31.73 14.41 4.98
N LEU A 32 31.36 15.36 5.86
CA LEU A 32 30.34 16.38 5.60
C LEU A 32 30.84 17.20 4.40
N VAL A 33 30.52 16.74 3.20
CA VAL A 33 30.49 17.61 2.04
C VAL A 33 29.18 18.38 2.14
N ALA A 34 29.21 19.52 2.82
CA ALA A 34 28.24 20.59 2.64
C ALA A 34 28.45 21.15 1.22
N GLY A 35 28.13 20.35 0.21
CA GLY A 35 27.96 20.83 -1.13
C GLY A 35 26.69 21.66 -1.15
N CYS A 36 26.78 22.93 -1.41
CA CYS A 36 25.69 23.73 -1.94
C CYS A 36 25.16 22.97 -3.18
N VAL A 37 24.15 22.16 -3.02
CA VAL A 37 23.38 21.65 -4.14
C VAL A 37 22.71 22.87 -4.73
N SER A 38 23.31 23.39 -5.80
CA SER A 38 22.68 24.41 -6.62
C SER A 38 21.28 23.89 -6.99
N SER A 39 20.28 24.74 -6.82
CA SER A 39 18.86 24.52 -7.10
C SER A 39 18.53 24.23 -8.57
N SER A 40 19.52 23.92 -9.40
CA SER A 40 19.40 23.69 -10.84
C SER A 40 18.98 22.27 -11.24
N GLY A 41 18.54 21.43 -10.32
CA GLY A 41 18.13 20.05 -10.59
C GLY A 41 16.70 19.68 -10.22
N CYS A 42 15.89 20.64 -9.76
CA CYS A 42 14.48 20.40 -9.53
C CYS A 42 13.69 20.55 -10.84
N GLU A 43 12.81 19.62 -11.12
CA GLU A 43 11.99 19.70 -12.32
C GLU A 43 10.99 20.87 -12.17
N ALA A 44 11.25 21.97 -12.85
CA ALA A 44 10.33 23.14 -13.01
C ALA A 44 8.92 22.72 -13.47
N ARG A 45 8.78 21.50 -13.94
CA ARG A 45 7.54 20.87 -14.40
C ARG A 45 6.42 20.86 -13.34
N TYR A 46 6.76 20.79 -12.04
CA TYR A 46 5.77 20.70 -10.96
C TYR A 46 5.57 22.02 -10.19
N ASP A 47 6.23 23.11 -10.60
CA ASP A 47 6.16 24.41 -9.91
C ASP A 47 4.73 25.00 -9.87
N ALA A 48 3.85 24.55 -10.75
CA ALA A 48 2.43 24.94 -10.75
C ALA A 48 1.62 24.26 -9.65
N SER A 49 2.14 23.19 -9.04
CA SER A 49 1.46 22.48 -7.94
C SER A 49 1.69 23.21 -6.62
N PRO A 50 0.64 23.61 -5.89
CA PRO A 50 0.78 24.22 -4.56
C PRO A 50 1.47 23.32 -3.55
N GLN A 51 1.47 22.00 -3.78
CA GLN A 51 2.08 20.99 -2.93
C GLN A 51 3.57 20.79 -3.20
N PHE A 52 4.09 21.28 -4.36
CA PHE A 52 5.50 21.13 -4.71
C PHE A 52 6.34 22.30 -4.18
N LYS A 53 7.27 22.02 -3.25
CA LYS A 53 8.17 23.03 -2.67
C LYS A 53 9.55 22.44 -2.40
N GLY A 54 10.60 23.19 -2.73
CA GLY A 54 11.96 22.78 -2.40
C GLY A 54 12.36 21.43 -2.97
N CYS A 55 11.90 21.10 -4.18
CA CYS A 55 12.19 19.84 -4.89
C CYS A 55 11.45 18.61 -4.37
N GLY A 56 10.37 18.77 -3.61
CA GLY A 56 9.54 17.68 -3.14
C GLY A 56 8.09 18.10 -2.91
N PHE A 57 7.21 17.12 -2.87
CA PHE A 57 5.81 17.32 -2.52
C PHE A 57 5.63 17.39 -1.01
N GLN A 58 4.60 18.06 -0.56
CA GLN A 58 4.31 18.29 0.85
C GLN A 58 2.83 18.06 1.14
N ASN A 59 2.56 17.56 2.35
CA ASN A 59 1.21 17.47 2.88
C ASN A 59 0.58 18.86 3.08
N LEU A 60 -0.75 18.90 3.12
CA LEU A 60 -1.45 20.08 3.62
C LEU A 60 -1.06 20.34 5.08
N PRO A 61 -0.98 21.60 5.51
CA PRO A 61 -0.76 21.91 6.92
C PRO A 61 -1.84 21.25 7.78
N ASN A 62 -1.42 20.47 8.76
CA ASN A 62 -2.31 19.79 9.68
C ASN A 62 -1.78 19.94 11.13
N PRO A 63 -2.17 20.97 11.87
CA PRO A 63 -1.68 21.25 13.22
C PRO A 63 -2.14 20.21 14.26
N GLU A 64 -3.17 19.42 13.96
CA GLU A 64 -3.72 18.42 14.87
C GLU A 64 -2.95 17.09 14.83
N VAL A 65 -2.08 16.91 13.83
CA VAL A 65 -1.31 15.67 13.67
C VAL A 65 -0.04 15.73 14.50
N LEU A 66 0.11 14.74 15.37
CA LEU A 66 1.37 14.55 16.09
C LEU A 66 2.49 14.23 15.09
N PRO A 67 3.66 14.86 15.22
CA PRO A 67 4.78 14.57 14.33
C PRO A 67 5.23 13.12 14.52
N SER A 68 5.57 12.47 13.42
CA SER A 68 6.22 11.15 13.46
C SER A 68 7.54 11.21 14.20
N ALA A 69 7.93 10.12 14.84
CA ALA A 69 9.23 9.99 15.45
C ALA A 69 10.36 10.22 14.42
N SER A 70 11.54 10.58 14.89
CA SER A 70 12.70 10.71 14.00
C SER A 70 12.99 9.38 13.28
N ALA A 71 13.56 9.46 12.07
CA ALA A 71 13.89 8.29 11.26
C ALA A 71 14.72 7.25 12.05
N TRP A 72 15.67 7.70 12.88
CA TRP A 72 16.47 6.82 13.73
C TRP A 72 15.62 6.05 14.76
N ARG A 73 14.63 6.68 15.38
CA ARG A 73 13.72 6.02 16.33
C ARG A 73 12.83 5.00 15.62
N ILE A 74 12.34 5.32 14.42
CA ILE A 74 11.57 4.38 13.59
C ILE A 74 12.45 3.18 13.22
N TRP A 75 13.65 3.41 12.71
CA TRP A 75 14.60 2.34 12.37
C TRP A 75 14.95 1.47 13.60
N SER A 76 15.25 2.09 14.73
CA SER A 76 15.55 1.33 15.96
C SER A 76 14.38 0.46 16.38
N ARG A 77 13.12 0.92 16.19
CA ARG A 77 11.94 0.11 16.50
C ARG A 77 11.84 -1.13 15.61
N PHE A 78 12.16 -1.03 14.32
CA PHE A 78 12.19 -2.20 13.43
C PHE A 78 13.32 -3.18 13.77
N ILE A 79 14.44 -2.72 14.34
CA ILE A 79 15.59 -3.58 14.70
C ILE A 79 15.40 -4.24 16.06
N VAL A 80 14.93 -3.51 17.07
CA VAL A 80 14.86 -3.98 18.46
C VAL A 80 13.44 -4.15 19.01
N GLY A 81 12.41 -3.68 18.28
CA GLY A 81 11.02 -3.81 18.68
C GLY A 81 10.55 -5.26 18.64
N SER A 82 9.86 -5.68 19.69
CA SER A 82 9.20 -6.99 19.69
C SER A 82 7.97 -6.94 18.80
N LYS A 83 7.86 -7.90 17.88
CA LYS A 83 6.66 -8.16 17.08
C LYS A 83 5.94 -9.37 17.68
N VAL A 84 4.67 -9.19 18.03
CA VAL A 84 3.84 -10.25 18.61
C VAL A 84 2.63 -10.41 17.71
N ASP A 85 2.40 -11.62 17.23
CA ASP A 85 1.26 -12.00 16.38
C ASP A 85 1.00 -11.04 15.19
N THR A 86 2.08 -10.49 14.61
CA THR A 86 2.00 -9.60 13.44
C THR A 86 1.80 -10.36 12.12
N VAL A 87 2.05 -11.67 12.13
CA VAL A 87 1.91 -12.58 10.99
C VAL A 87 0.96 -13.71 11.39
N PRO A 88 -0.08 -14.03 10.61
CA PRO A 88 -0.97 -15.14 10.91
C PRO A 88 -0.24 -16.49 10.83
N VAL A 89 -0.55 -17.38 11.77
CA VAL A 89 -0.08 -18.77 11.79
C VAL A 89 -0.97 -19.64 10.89
N ASP A 90 -2.28 -19.42 10.98
CA ASP A 90 -3.24 -20.10 10.13
C ASP A 90 -3.33 -19.44 8.75
N PRO A 91 -3.59 -20.20 7.70
CA PRO A 91 -3.70 -19.63 6.35
C PRO A 91 -4.88 -18.65 6.25
N ILE A 92 -4.62 -17.47 5.73
CA ILE A 92 -5.67 -16.49 5.37
C ILE A 92 -6.59 -17.12 4.30
N PRO A 93 -7.93 -17.11 4.49
CA PRO A 93 -8.85 -17.64 3.49
C PRO A 93 -8.79 -16.85 2.19
N VAL A 94 -8.71 -17.58 1.07
CA VAL A 94 -8.68 -17.01 -0.28
C VAL A 94 -9.74 -17.72 -1.11
N GLN A 95 -10.67 -16.96 -1.64
CA GLN A 95 -11.59 -17.41 -2.67
C GLN A 95 -10.88 -17.29 -4.03
N MET A 96 -10.38 -18.41 -4.55
CA MET A 96 -9.75 -18.42 -5.87
C MET A 96 -10.79 -18.08 -6.93
N LEU A 97 -10.40 -17.26 -7.89
CA LEU A 97 -11.24 -16.81 -9.00
C LEU A 97 -10.75 -17.37 -10.33
N SER A 98 -11.69 -17.69 -11.18
CA SER A 98 -11.45 -18.03 -12.58
C SER A 98 -11.89 -16.88 -13.50
N THR A 99 -11.46 -16.90 -14.76
CA THR A 99 -11.94 -15.97 -15.78
C THR A 99 -13.47 -16.08 -15.95
N ALA A 100 -14.04 -17.30 -15.84
CA ALA A 100 -15.48 -17.51 -15.92
C ALA A 100 -16.25 -16.81 -14.78
N ASP A 101 -15.71 -16.80 -13.56
CA ASP A 101 -16.33 -16.07 -12.43
C ASP A 101 -16.38 -14.56 -12.72
N LEU A 102 -15.32 -14.01 -13.30
CA LEU A 102 -15.24 -12.60 -13.67
C LEU A 102 -16.20 -12.27 -14.84
N ASP A 103 -16.29 -13.14 -15.85
CA ASP A 103 -17.19 -12.97 -17.00
C ASP A 103 -18.66 -13.01 -16.57
N ALA A 104 -18.99 -13.81 -15.56
CA ALA A 104 -20.34 -13.93 -15.02
C ALA A 104 -20.83 -12.69 -14.23
N LEU A 105 -19.94 -11.76 -13.88
CA LEU A 105 -20.33 -10.54 -13.19
C LEU A 105 -21.21 -9.65 -14.09
N ASP A 106 -22.31 -9.14 -13.53
CA ASP A 106 -23.23 -8.25 -14.25
C ASP A 106 -22.50 -7.02 -14.81
N PRO A 107 -22.44 -6.82 -16.14
CA PRO A 107 -21.74 -5.69 -16.73
C PRO A 107 -22.39 -4.32 -16.46
N LYS A 108 -23.63 -4.29 -15.98
CA LYS A 108 -24.37 -3.06 -15.65
C LYS A 108 -24.14 -2.62 -14.22
N ALA A 109 -23.60 -3.49 -13.34
CA ALA A 109 -23.31 -3.18 -11.96
C ALA A 109 -21.82 -2.87 -11.77
N ASN A 110 -21.51 -2.05 -10.76
CA ASN A 110 -20.14 -1.83 -10.36
C ASN A 110 -19.74 -2.86 -9.29
N HIS A 111 -18.61 -3.54 -9.53
CA HIS A 111 -18.09 -4.56 -8.64
C HIS A 111 -16.68 -4.22 -8.16
N VAL A 112 -16.35 -4.65 -6.95
CA VAL A 112 -15.01 -4.56 -6.36
C VAL A 112 -14.60 -5.96 -5.89
N VAL A 113 -13.46 -6.42 -6.37
CA VAL A 113 -12.84 -7.70 -6.00
C VAL A 113 -11.61 -7.42 -5.16
N ARG A 114 -11.50 -8.04 -3.99
CA ARG A 114 -10.32 -7.89 -3.13
C ARG A 114 -9.18 -8.78 -3.63
N LEU A 115 -8.08 -8.19 -4.08
CA LEU A 115 -6.88 -8.94 -4.49
C LEU A 115 -5.90 -9.16 -3.34
N GLY A 116 -5.97 -8.31 -2.31
CA GLY A 116 -5.11 -8.32 -1.13
C GLY A 116 -4.52 -6.95 -0.85
N HIS A 117 -4.21 -6.66 0.42
CA HIS A 117 -3.70 -5.37 0.85
C HIS A 117 -4.59 -4.21 0.39
N SER A 118 -4.05 -3.31 -0.41
CA SER A 118 -4.77 -2.21 -1.08
C SER A 118 -5.06 -2.50 -2.56
N SER A 119 -4.72 -3.70 -3.03
CA SER A 119 -4.92 -4.11 -4.43
C SER A 119 -6.35 -4.54 -4.68
N HIS A 120 -6.98 -3.97 -5.69
CA HIS A 120 -8.36 -4.29 -6.08
C HIS A 120 -8.52 -4.39 -7.59
N LEU A 121 -9.39 -5.32 -8.02
CA LEU A 121 -9.91 -5.37 -9.37
C LEU A 121 -11.36 -4.88 -9.35
N LEU A 122 -11.66 -3.85 -10.12
CA LEU A 122 -12.99 -3.30 -10.25
C LEU A 122 -13.58 -3.65 -11.61
N LYS A 123 -14.90 -3.88 -11.67
CA LYS A 123 -15.63 -3.91 -12.93
C LYS A 123 -16.54 -2.68 -12.95
N LEU A 124 -16.22 -1.70 -13.80
CA LEU A 124 -16.90 -0.42 -13.92
C LEU A 124 -17.35 -0.21 -15.36
N GLN A 125 -18.61 0.15 -15.59
CA GLN A 125 -19.17 0.26 -16.95
C GLN A 125 -18.88 -0.98 -17.83
N GLY A 126 -18.92 -2.17 -17.21
CA GLY A 126 -18.62 -3.44 -17.88
C GLY A 126 -17.14 -3.67 -18.23
N LYS A 127 -16.23 -2.79 -17.82
CA LYS A 127 -14.78 -2.85 -18.08
C LYS A 127 -14.00 -3.04 -16.79
N TYR A 128 -12.83 -3.68 -16.88
CA TYR A 128 -12.01 -3.96 -15.70
C TYR A 128 -10.95 -2.89 -15.47
N TRP A 129 -10.78 -2.55 -14.20
CA TRP A 129 -9.86 -1.54 -13.70
C TRP A 129 -9.04 -2.12 -12.54
N LEU A 130 -7.82 -1.66 -12.37
CA LEU A 130 -6.98 -2.03 -11.23
C LEU A 130 -6.70 -0.82 -10.34
N ILE A 131 -6.66 -1.05 -9.03
CA ILE A 131 -6.17 -0.10 -8.04
C ILE A 131 -4.96 -0.74 -7.35
N ASP A 132 -3.83 -0.02 -7.31
CA ASP A 132 -2.58 -0.37 -6.61
C ASP A 132 -2.23 -1.87 -6.70
N PRO A 133 -2.09 -2.44 -7.92
CA PRO A 133 -1.94 -3.88 -8.08
C PRO A 133 -0.54 -4.35 -7.66
N VAL A 134 -0.49 -5.22 -6.65
CA VAL A 134 0.72 -5.89 -6.16
C VAL A 134 0.52 -7.39 -6.22
N PHE A 135 1.24 -8.06 -7.11
CA PHE A 135 1.20 -9.52 -7.28
C PHE A 135 2.48 -10.20 -6.80
N SER A 136 3.55 -9.43 -6.58
CA SER A 136 4.81 -9.95 -6.06
C SER A 136 4.65 -10.57 -4.67
N GLU A 137 5.52 -11.50 -4.36
CA GLU A 137 5.54 -12.20 -3.06
C GLU A 137 5.92 -11.26 -1.91
N ARG A 138 6.64 -10.16 -2.21
CA ARG A 138 7.12 -9.21 -1.21
C ARG A 138 6.86 -7.75 -1.62
N ALA A 139 6.48 -6.95 -0.67
CA ALA A 139 6.43 -5.49 -0.78
C ALA A 139 7.86 -4.94 -0.55
N SER A 140 8.73 -5.08 -1.55
CA SER A 140 10.16 -4.78 -1.40
C SER A 140 10.84 -4.62 -2.76
N PRO A 141 11.97 -3.86 -2.83
CA PRO A 141 12.83 -3.86 -4.01
C PRO A 141 13.57 -5.19 -4.21
N PHE A 142 13.57 -6.08 -3.20
CA PHE A 142 14.30 -7.35 -3.23
C PHE A 142 13.34 -8.53 -3.18
N SER A 143 13.54 -9.53 -4.03
CA SER A 143 12.73 -10.76 -4.04
C SER A 143 12.98 -11.66 -2.82
N PHE A 144 14.14 -11.52 -2.16
CA PHE A 144 14.57 -12.34 -1.04
C PHE A 144 14.41 -11.69 0.35
N ALA A 145 14.15 -10.39 0.43
CA ALA A 145 14.07 -9.64 1.68
C ALA A 145 12.87 -8.67 1.68
N GLY A 146 12.42 -8.29 2.87
CA GLY A 146 11.26 -7.39 3.06
C GLY A 146 9.96 -8.13 3.36
N PRO A 147 8.86 -7.41 3.62
CA PRO A 147 7.58 -7.98 4.01
C PRO A 147 7.06 -8.99 2.99
N LYS A 148 6.83 -10.23 3.44
CA LYS A 148 6.28 -11.31 2.62
C LYS A 148 4.77 -11.35 2.77
N ARG A 149 4.03 -11.61 1.65
CA ARG A 149 2.58 -11.73 1.73
C ARG A 149 2.12 -12.98 2.48
N PHE A 150 1.05 -12.86 3.22
CA PHE A 150 0.47 -13.94 4.03
C PHE A 150 -0.29 -14.97 3.18
N HIS A 151 -0.77 -14.59 2.02
CA HIS A 151 -1.62 -15.40 1.15
C HIS A 151 -1.25 -15.19 -0.33
N LYS A 152 -1.62 -16.12 -1.19
CA LYS A 152 -1.51 -15.93 -2.64
C LYS A 152 -2.60 -14.97 -3.14
N PRO A 153 -2.37 -14.23 -4.24
CA PRO A 153 -3.45 -13.54 -4.93
C PRO A 153 -4.56 -14.51 -5.36
N PRO A 154 -5.83 -14.06 -5.44
CA PRO A 154 -6.96 -14.92 -5.78
C PRO A 154 -6.99 -15.35 -7.25
N LEU A 155 -6.15 -14.74 -8.08
CA LEU A 155 -5.90 -15.06 -9.50
C LEU A 155 -4.46 -14.64 -9.84
N THR A 156 -3.93 -15.16 -10.94
CA THR A 156 -2.60 -14.77 -11.43
C THR A 156 -2.68 -13.58 -12.39
N LEU A 157 -1.52 -12.98 -12.73
CA LEU A 157 -1.46 -11.90 -13.73
C LEU A 157 -1.99 -12.34 -15.09
N GLU A 158 -1.74 -13.61 -15.48
CA GLU A 158 -2.18 -14.19 -16.74
C GLU A 158 -3.70 -14.41 -16.80
N GLN A 159 -4.34 -14.56 -15.65
CA GLN A 159 -5.79 -14.74 -15.51
C GLN A 159 -6.55 -13.41 -15.47
N LEU A 160 -5.83 -12.28 -15.39
CA LEU A 160 -6.47 -10.96 -15.44
C LEU A 160 -7.20 -10.75 -16.76
N PRO A 161 -8.42 -10.24 -16.74
CA PRO A 161 -9.14 -9.84 -17.95
C PRO A 161 -8.42 -8.63 -18.61
N PRO A 162 -8.81 -8.25 -19.84
CA PRO A 162 -8.34 -6.98 -20.43
C PRO A 162 -8.61 -5.81 -19.49
N ILE A 163 -7.55 -5.04 -19.16
CA ILE A 163 -7.61 -3.94 -18.21
C ILE A 163 -7.75 -2.60 -18.93
N GLU A 164 -8.85 -1.93 -18.66
CA GLU A 164 -9.20 -0.64 -19.24
C GLU A 164 -8.42 0.51 -18.58
N GLY A 165 -8.28 0.48 -17.26
CA GLY A 165 -7.56 1.48 -16.52
C GLY A 165 -6.86 0.95 -15.29
N LEU A 166 -5.80 1.65 -14.86
CA LEU A 166 -5.07 1.37 -13.64
C LEU A 166 -4.85 2.67 -12.88
N ILE A 167 -5.15 2.63 -11.60
CA ILE A 167 -5.05 3.76 -10.68
C ILE A 167 -3.94 3.45 -9.68
N LEU A 168 -3.00 4.38 -9.46
CA LEU A 168 -2.01 4.30 -8.40
C LEU A 168 -2.20 5.44 -7.41
N SER A 169 -2.14 5.13 -6.12
CA SER A 169 -2.20 6.12 -5.06
C SER A 169 -0.86 6.81 -4.82
N HIS A 170 0.23 6.06 -4.79
CA HIS A 170 1.60 6.54 -4.59
C HIS A 170 2.63 5.48 -4.99
N ASP A 171 3.92 5.75 -4.78
CA ASP A 171 5.01 4.93 -5.31
C ASP A 171 5.63 3.93 -4.33
N HIS A 172 5.09 3.70 -3.13
CA HIS A 172 5.61 2.68 -2.20
C HIS A 172 5.51 1.26 -2.79
N TYR A 173 6.34 0.34 -2.28
CA TYR A 173 6.48 -1.02 -2.86
C TYR A 173 5.24 -1.90 -2.67
N ASP A 174 4.40 -1.62 -1.70
CA ASP A 174 3.13 -2.29 -1.43
C ASP A 174 1.94 -1.70 -2.19
N HIS A 175 2.18 -0.69 -3.05
CA HIS A 175 1.20 -0.07 -3.96
C HIS A 175 1.66 -0.07 -5.41
N LEU A 176 2.93 0.24 -5.67
CA LEU A 176 3.55 0.22 -6.99
C LEU A 176 4.57 -0.92 -7.06
N ASP A 177 4.13 -2.08 -7.53
CA ASP A 177 4.92 -3.28 -7.72
C ASP A 177 5.56 -3.31 -9.12
N VAL A 178 6.89 -3.25 -9.17
CA VAL A 178 7.65 -3.18 -10.43
C VAL A 178 7.29 -4.34 -11.36
N ALA A 179 7.37 -5.57 -10.87
CA ALA A 179 7.14 -6.75 -11.71
C ALA A 179 5.70 -6.80 -12.26
N THR A 180 4.72 -6.40 -11.43
CA THR A 180 3.33 -6.28 -11.86
C THR A 180 3.15 -5.21 -12.93
N ILE A 181 3.75 -4.02 -12.74
CA ILE A 181 3.63 -2.93 -13.71
C ILE A 181 4.35 -3.27 -15.02
N GLU A 182 5.54 -3.86 -14.98
CA GLU A 182 6.26 -4.31 -16.18
C GLU A 182 5.44 -5.34 -16.97
N TYR A 183 4.80 -6.31 -16.31
CA TYR A 183 3.89 -7.25 -16.95
C TYR A 183 2.68 -6.55 -17.59
N LEU A 184 2.12 -5.56 -16.91
CA LEU A 184 0.92 -4.82 -17.34
C LEU A 184 1.22 -3.68 -18.32
N ALA A 185 2.47 -3.29 -18.53
CA ALA A 185 2.87 -2.07 -19.22
C ALA A 185 2.21 -1.87 -20.60
N GLN A 186 2.10 -2.95 -21.38
CA GLN A 186 1.46 -2.94 -22.71
C GLN A 186 0.01 -3.44 -22.70
N ARG A 187 -0.50 -3.90 -21.56
CA ARG A 187 -1.81 -4.56 -21.42
C ARG A 187 -2.91 -3.66 -20.87
N VAL A 188 -2.54 -2.54 -20.23
CA VAL A 188 -3.48 -1.55 -19.68
C VAL A 188 -3.66 -0.40 -20.67
N GLN A 189 -4.91 0.01 -20.90
CA GLN A 189 -5.20 1.07 -21.88
C GLN A 189 -4.85 2.47 -21.34
N ARG A 190 -5.10 2.74 -20.06
CA ARG A 190 -4.84 4.05 -19.44
C ARG A 190 -4.39 3.91 -17.99
N TYR A 191 -3.39 4.69 -17.59
CA TYR A 191 -2.89 4.82 -16.23
C TYR A 191 -3.25 6.18 -15.67
N PHE A 192 -3.79 6.24 -14.44
CA PHE A 192 -4.05 7.47 -13.71
C PHE A 192 -3.21 7.48 -12.45
N VAL A 193 -2.36 8.49 -12.31
CA VAL A 193 -1.34 8.52 -11.26
C VAL A 193 -1.14 9.94 -10.74
N PRO A 194 -0.65 10.12 -9.50
CA PRO A 194 -0.24 11.42 -8.99
C PRO A 194 0.98 11.96 -9.72
N LEU A 195 1.22 13.27 -9.60
CA LEU A 195 2.37 13.95 -10.18
C LEU A 195 3.70 13.27 -9.78
N GLY A 196 4.60 13.10 -10.72
CA GLY A 196 5.91 12.48 -10.56
C GLY A 196 5.92 10.96 -10.78
N VAL A 197 4.81 10.27 -10.56
CA VAL A 197 4.73 8.81 -10.73
C VAL A 197 4.87 8.37 -12.19
N ARG A 198 4.48 9.23 -13.15
CA ARG A 198 4.68 8.94 -14.59
C ARG A 198 6.11 8.55 -14.92
N ALA A 199 7.11 9.24 -14.37
CA ALA A 199 8.51 8.94 -14.61
C ALA A 199 8.87 7.51 -14.17
N ARG A 200 8.29 7.03 -13.04
CA ARG A 200 8.45 5.64 -12.57
C ARG A 200 7.88 4.65 -13.58
N LEU A 201 6.65 4.90 -14.07
CA LEU A 201 5.97 4.03 -15.02
C LEU A 201 6.69 3.95 -16.37
N LEU A 202 7.21 5.07 -16.88
CA LEU A 202 8.01 5.08 -18.11
C LEU A 202 9.27 4.21 -17.96
N GLY A 203 9.93 4.27 -16.80
CA GLY A 203 11.08 3.41 -16.47
C GLY A 203 10.71 1.91 -16.40
N MET A 204 9.44 1.57 -16.22
CA MET A 204 8.91 0.19 -16.22
C MET A 204 8.28 -0.21 -17.57
N GLY A 205 8.51 0.57 -18.64
CA GLY A 205 8.07 0.25 -20.00
C GLY A 205 6.63 0.64 -20.34
N VAL A 206 5.95 1.42 -19.50
CA VAL A 206 4.61 1.94 -19.80
C VAL A 206 4.70 3.03 -20.88
N PRO A 207 3.89 2.96 -21.97
CA PRO A 207 3.88 4.00 -23.00
C PRO A 207 3.46 5.37 -22.45
N ALA A 208 4.17 6.40 -22.84
CA ALA A 208 3.99 7.76 -22.32
C ALA A 208 2.60 8.35 -22.59
N ASP A 209 2.00 8.01 -23.69
CA ASP A 209 0.65 8.43 -24.13
C ASP A 209 -0.48 7.75 -23.36
N ARG A 210 -0.18 6.66 -22.63
CA ARG A 210 -1.16 5.96 -21.77
C ARG A 210 -1.20 6.49 -20.34
N VAL A 211 -0.28 7.37 -19.93
CA VAL A 211 -0.17 7.87 -18.56
C VAL A 211 -0.75 9.27 -18.43
N THR A 212 -1.76 9.41 -17.57
CA THR A 212 -2.35 10.67 -17.14
C THR A 212 -1.88 10.97 -15.71
N GLU A 213 -1.05 12.01 -15.56
CA GLU A 213 -0.67 12.53 -14.24
C GLU A 213 -1.66 13.59 -13.78
N LEU A 214 -2.03 13.53 -12.51
CA LEU A 214 -2.99 14.46 -11.90
C LEU A 214 -2.43 15.01 -10.59
N ASP A 215 -2.64 16.31 -10.39
CA ASP A 215 -2.48 16.97 -9.10
C ASP A 215 -3.75 16.77 -8.26
N TRP A 216 -3.70 17.07 -6.98
CA TRP A 216 -4.90 17.08 -6.13
C TRP A 216 -5.97 17.98 -6.72
N TRP A 217 -7.21 17.51 -6.68
CA TRP A 217 -8.41 18.13 -7.22
C TRP A 217 -8.48 18.16 -8.76
N GLN A 218 -7.47 17.64 -9.44
CA GLN A 218 -7.55 17.44 -10.89
C GLN A 218 -8.25 16.12 -11.22
N GLY A 219 -8.97 16.12 -12.32
CA GLY A 219 -9.73 14.96 -12.78
C GLY A 219 -9.36 14.53 -14.18
N GLY A 220 -9.65 13.28 -14.48
CA GLY A 220 -9.60 12.67 -15.80
C GLY A 220 -10.82 11.78 -16.03
N GLU A 221 -11.09 11.48 -17.27
CA GLU A 221 -12.17 10.57 -17.66
C GLU A 221 -11.67 9.58 -18.70
N HIS A 222 -12.10 8.34 -18.58
CA HIS A 222 -11.85 7.29 -19.57
C HIS A 222 -13.00 6.29 -19.60
N ASN A 223 -13.60 6.10 -20.80
CA ASN A 223 -14.72 5.18 -21.05
C ASN A 223 -15.85 5.25 -20.01
N GLY A 224 -16.32 6.50 -19.73
CA GLY A 224 -17.45 6.76 -18.84
C GLY A 224 -17.13 6.66 -17.35
N VAL A 225 -15.87 6.41 -16.98
CA VAL A 225 -15.39 6.46 -15.60
C VAL A 225 -14.64 7.76 -15.37
N LYS A 226 -15.13 8.58 -14.43
CA LYS A 226 -14.46 9.82 -14.02
C LYS A 226 -13.62 9.58 -12.79
N LEU A 227 -12.41 10.08 -12.81
CA LEU A 227 -11.43 9.96 -11.74
C LEU A 227 -11.02 11.35 -11.27
N THR A 228 -10.91 11.54 -9.96
CA THR A 228 -10.34 12.75 -9.39
C THR A 228 -9.31 12.36 -8.34
N ALA A 229 -8.07 12.83 -8.52
CA ALA A 229 -7.06 12.75 -7.49
C ALA A 229 -7.42 13.72 -6.37
N THR A 230 -7.43 13.26 -5.13
CA THR A 230 -7.79 14.06 -3.96
C THR A 230 -6.67 14.02 -2.93
N PRO A 231 -6.58 14.99 -2.00
CA PRO A 231 -5.54 15.01 -1.00
C PRO A 231 -5.50 13.75 -0.14
N ALA A 232 -4.30 13.36 0.26
CA ALA A 232 -4.03 12.37 1.29
C ALA A 232 -2.90 12.89 2.19
N GLN A 233 -2.78 12.36 3.41
CA GLN A 233 -1.78 12.74 4.40
C GLN A 233 -0.71 11.64 4.49
N HIS A 234 0.26 11.64 3.57
CA HIS A 234 1.24 10.56 3.47
C HIS A 234 2.62 11.07 3.03
N PHE A 235 3.40 10.23 2.42
CA PHE A 235 4.71 10.53 1.83
C PHE A 235 4.99 9.56 0.67
N SER A 236 6.06 9.80 -0.07
CA SER A 236 6.50 8.94 -1.16
C SER A 236 8.00 8.64 -1.06
N GLY A 237 8.45 7.65 -1.83
CA GLY A 237 9.86 7.31 -1.97
C GLY A 237 10.10 5.81 -2.04
N ARG A 238 11.11 5.44 -2.84
CA ARG A 238 11.52 4.05 -3.08
C ARG A 238 12.99 3.80 -2.73
N THR A 239 13.74 4.87 -2.48
CA THR A 239 15.17 4.84 -2.16
C THR A 239 15.47 5.76 -0.99
N LEU A 240 16.72 5.79 -0.55
CA LEU A 240 17.15 6.67 0.54
C LEU A 240 17.22 8.16 0.13
N THR A 241 17.13 8.47 -1.17
CA THR A 241 17.39 9.82 -1.71
C THR A 241 16.22 10.42 -2.50
N ASP A 242 15.12 9.69 -2.66
CA ASP A 242 13.98 10.13 -3.48
C ASP A 242 12.70 10.38 -2.68
N ARG A 243 12.83 10.57 -1.36
CA ARG A 243 11.71 10.91 -0.48
C ARG A 243 10.95 12.12 -1.02
N ASP A 244 9.62 11.99 -1.07
CA ASP A 244 8.68 13.04 -1.47
C ASP A 244 8.91 13.59 -2.91
N ARG A 245 9.57 12.81 -3.79
CA ARG A 245 9.79 13.18 -5.19
C ARG A 245 8.59 12.95 -6.10
N THR A 246 7.63 12.17 -5.65
CA THR A 246 6.32 11.97 -6.29
C THR A 246 5.22 12.41 -5.34
N LEU A 247 4.09 12.85 -5.88
CA LEU A 247 2.90 13.14 -5.07
C LEU A 247 2.22 11.81 -4.69
N TRP A 248 1.43 11.83 -3.64
CA TRP A 248 0.49 10.79 -3.20
C TRP A 248 -0.92 11.30 -3.29
N ALA A 249 -1.89 10.43 -3.44
CA ALA A 249 -3.29 10.84 -3.59
C ALA A 249 -4.26 9.76 -3.07
N SER A 250 -5.38 10.22 -2.55
CA SER A 250 -6.61 9.45 -2.51
C SER A 250 -7.38 9.66 -3.83
N TRP A 251 -8.40 8.84 -4.09
CA TRP A 251 -9.09 8.87 -5.38
C TRP A 251 -10.59 8.83 -5.22
N VAL A 252 -11.27 9.69 -5.98
CA VAL A 252 -12.71 9.59 -6.22
C VAL A 252 -12.91 8.95 -7.59
N VAL A 253 -13.62 7.83 -7.61
CA VAL A 253 -13.97 7.08 -8.83
C VAL A 253 -15.48 7.16 -9.00
N GLN A 254 -15.93 7.81 -10.06
CA GLN A 254 -17.35 7.93 -10.40
C GLN A 254 -17.66 7.08 -11.63
N SER A 255 -18.60 6.14 -11.47
CA SER A 255 -19.06 5.23 -12.52
C SER A 255 -20.59 5.22 -12.54
N GLY A 256 -21.18 5.82 -13.58
CA GLY A 256 -22.61 6.12 -13.59
C GLY A 256 -22.99 7.05 -12.44
N ASP A 257 -24.03 6.69 -11.68
CA ASP A 257 -24.50 7.46 -10.52
C ASP A 257 -23.77 7.09 -9.22
N GLN A 258 -22.90 6.07 -9.23
CA GLN A 258 -22.19 5.63 -8.05
C GLN A 258 -20.82 6.27 -7.91
N ARG A 259 -20.45 6.56 -6.67
CA ARG A 259 -19.14 7.09 -6.29
C ARG A 259 -18.44 6.17 -5.32
N ILE A 260 -17.22 5.79 -5.68
CA ILE A 260 -16.32 5.00 -4.85
C ILE A 260 -15.17 5.92 -4.43
N PHE A 261 -14.84 5.90 -3.15
CA PHE A 261 -13.66 6.57 -2.62
C PHE A 261 -12.59 5.53 -2.32
N TYR A 262 -11.34 5.83 -2.63
CA TYR A 262 -10.17 5.06 -2.23
C TYR A 262 -9.17 5.97 -1.54
N SER A 263 -8.86 5.69 -0.28
CA SER A 263 -8.01 6.55 0.54
C SER A 263 -6.55 6.59 0.07
N GLY A 264 -6.07 5.55 -0.64
CA GLY A 264 -4.65 5.25 -0.65
C GLY A 264 -4.16 5.05 0.78
N ASP A 265 -2.91 5.37 1.04
CA ASP A 265 -2.38 5.48 2.39
C ASP A 265 -2.50 6.91 2.89
N SER A 266 -2.95 7.06 4.12
CA SER A 266 -3.18 8.37 4.71
C SER A 266 -3.25 8.33 6.23
N GLY A 267 -2.57 9.23 6.90
CA GLY A 267 -2.96 9.64 8.24
C GLY A 267 -4.29 10.40 8.20
N TYR A 268 -4.96 10.52 9.36
CA TYR A 268 -6.16 11.32 9.47
C TYR A 268 -5.84 12.83 9.30
N PHE A 269 -6.68 13.53 8.52
CA PHE A 269 -6.59 14.97 8.33
C PHE A 269 -7.94 15.56 7.91
N PRO A 270 -8.18 16.88 8.08
CA PRO A 270 -9.46 17.53 7.78
C PRO A 270 -9.90 17.47 6.31
N GLY A 271 -9.01 17.09 5.41
CA GLY A 271 -9.30 16.95 3.98
C GLY A 271 -10.37 15.92 3.66
N PHE A 272 -10.56 14.88 4.50
CA PHE A 272 -11.64 13.90 4.31
C PHE A 272 -13.01 14.58 4.34
N LYS A 273 -13.22 15.51 5.28
CA LYS A 273 -14.44 16.30 5.35
C LYS A 273 -14.65 17.18 4.11
N GLN A 274 -13.59 17.85 3.63
CA GLN A 274 -13.65 18.66 2.42
C GLN A 274 -13.99 17.81 1.19
N ILE A 275 -13.45 16.60 1.09
CA ILE A 275 -13.77 15.65 0.02
C ILE A 275 -15.24 15.22 0.12
N GLY A 276 -15.72 14.84 1.31
CA GLY A 276 -17.11 14.48 1.54
C GLY A 276 -18.10 15.60 1.20
N GLU A 277 -17.78 16.83 1.56
CA GLU A 277 -18.58 18.02 1.22
C GLU A 277 -18.60 18.27 -0.29
N ARG A 278 -17.44 18.21 -0.94
CA ARG A 278 -17.30 18.50 -2.38
C ARG A 278 -18.02 17.50 -3.27
N PHE A 279 -17.99 16.22 -2.92
CA PHE A 279 -18.58 15.14 -3.74
C PHE A 279 -19.97 14.69 -3.25
N GLY A 280 -20.42 15.16 -2.08
CA GLY A 280 -21.76 14.85 -1.55
C GLY A 280 -21.90 13.43 -1.00
N GLY A 281 -20.80 12.75 -0.68
CA GLY A 281 -20.76 11.40 -0.11
C GLY A 281 -20.46 10.29 -1.13
N PHE A 282 -20.27 9.06 -0.61
CA PHE A 282 -19.78 7.91 -1.37
C PHE A 282 -20.62 6.66 -1.12
N ASP A 283 -20.91 5.90 -2.17
CA ASP A 283 -21.62 4.62 -2.05
C ASP A 283 -20.73 3.53 -1.41
N LEU A 284 -19.41 3.61 -1.65
CA LEU A 284 -18.40 2.73 -1.08
C LEU A 284 -17.14 3.54 -0.79
N ALA A 285 -16.60 3.43 0.41
CA ALA A 285 -15.31 4.04 0.77
C ALA A 285 -14.31 2.95 1.17
N LEU A 286 -13.29 2.75 0.32
CA LEU A 286 -12.15 1.88 0.58
C LEU A 286 -11.18 2.67 1.46
N MET A 287 -11.20 2.37 2.76
CA MET A 287 -10.46 3.13 3.78
C MET A 287 -9.27 2.33 4.29
N GLU A 288 -8.12 2.96 4.29
CA GLU A 288 -6.94 2.44 4.96
C GLU A 288 -7.25 2.11 6.41
N ASN A 289 -6.81 0.95 6.85
CA ASN A 289 -7.01 0.44 8.20
C ASN A 289 -5.94 -0.59 8.53
N GLY A 290 -4.69 -0.15 8.62
CA GLY A 290 -3.55 -1.00 8.90
C GLY A 290 -2.24 -0.20 8.95
N ALA A 291 -1.13 -0.88 9.25
CA ALA A 291 0.22 -0.31 9.30
C ALA A 291 0.40 0.88 10.26
N TYR A 292 -0.56 1.16 11.15
CA TYR A 292 -0.44 2.25 12.13
C TYR A 292 0.51 1.90 13.27
N ASP A 293 1.19 2.91 13.78
CA ASP A 293 2.02 2.82 14.99
C ASP A 293 2.16 4.21 15.64
N ALA A 294 2.37 4.23 16.95
CA ALA A 294 2.59 5.47 17.71
C ALA A 294 3.83 6.26 17.27
N TYR A 295 4.75 5.63 16.54
CA TYR A 295 5.96 6.28 16.01
C TYR A 295 5.72 7.05 14.70
N TRP A 296 4.62 6.75 13.98
CA TRP A 296 4.26 7.44 12.72
C TRP A 296 2.76 7.74 12.60
N PRO A 297 2.17 8.41 13.59
CA PRO A 297 0.72 8.67 13.63
C PRO A 297 0.25 9.60 12.51
N ALA A 298 1.18 10.27 11.84
CA ALA A 298 0.88 11.24 10.78
C ALA A 298 0.57 10.61 9.42
N VAL A 299 0.87 9.33 9.20
CA VAL A 299 0.89 8.75 7.85
C VAL A 299 0.04 7.50 7.68
N HIS A 300 -0.46 6.92 8.77
CA HIS A 300 -1.40 5.78 8.77
C HIS A 300 -2.46 5.98 9.85
N MET A 301 -3.71 5.76 9.50
CA MET A 301 -4.86 5.91 10.41
C MET A 301 -4.97 4.72 11.36
N THR A 302 -5.25 5.01 12.65
CA THR A 302 -5.82 3.98 13.53
C THR A 302 -7.24 3.62 13.09
N PRO A 303 -7.80 2.47 13.50
CA PRO A 303 -9.18 2.12 13.16
C PRO A 303 -10.21 3.18 13.57
N GLU A 304 -10.00 3.88 14.70
CA GLU A 304 -10.85 5.00 15.14
C GLU A 304 -10.80 6.17 14.15
N GLN A 305 -9.60 6.48 13.66
CA GLN A 305 -9.40 7.54 12.68
C GLN A 305 -9.95 7.14 11.30
N SER A 306 -9.84 5.87 10.91
CA SER A 306 -10.44 5.36 9.67
C SER A 306 -11.96 5.48 9.68
N VAL A 307 -12.59 5.17 10.82
CA VAL A 307 -14.04 5.36 11.00
C VAL A 307 -14.41 6.84 10.99
N GLN A 308 -13.63 7.71 11.64
CA GLN A 308 -13.88 9.16 11.62
C GLN A 308 -13.76 9.72 10.20
N ALA A 309 -12.71 9.34 9.46
CA ALA A 309 -12.51 9.74 8.07
C ALA A 309 -13.66 9.27 7.16
N PHE A 310 -14.16 8.05 7.39
CA PHE A 310 -15.33 7.53 6.69
C PHE A 310 -16.60 8.35 6.95
N GLU A 311 -16.86 8.74 8.21
CA GLU A 311 -17.98 9.61 8.57
C GLU A 311 -17.84 10.99 7.94
N ASP A 312 -16.64 11.57 7.95
CA ASP A 312 -16.32 12.86 7.31
C ASP A 312 -16.55 12.83 5.80
N LEU A 313 -16.23 11.71 5.15
CA LEU A 313 -16.50 11.44 3.74
C LEU A 313 -17.99 11.26 3.43
N ARG A 314 -18.84 11.08 4.43
CA ARG A 314 -20.27 10.75 4.27
C ARG A 314 -20.45 9.44 3.50
N GLY A 315 -19.63 8.42 3.81
CA GLY A 315 -19.70 7.11 3.18
C GLY A 315 -20.93 6.33 3.59
N LYS A 316 -21.47 5.48 2.69
CA LYS A 316 -22.55 4.55 2.99
C LYS A 316 -22.03 3.21 3.47
N VAL A 317 -21.01 2.66 2.81
CA VAL A 317 -20.36 1.40 3.16
C VAL A 317 -18.88 1.64 3.40
N LEU A 318 -18.38 1.28 4.58
CA LEU A 318 -16.97 1.28 4.96
C LEU A 318 -16.32 -0.02 4.50
N TYR A 319 -15.35 0.04 3.57
CA TYR A 319 -14.59 -1.10 3.12
C TYR A 319 -13.16 -0.99 3.64
N SER A 320 -12.76 -1.94 4.48
CA SER A 320 -11.43 -1.93 5.12
C SER A 320 -10.36 -2.47 4.18
N VAL A 321 -9.31 -1.66 3.93
CA VAL A 321 -8.14 -2.01 3.10
C VAL A 321 -6.83 -1.84 3.86
N HIS A 322 -5.70 -2.13 3.24
CA HIS A 322 -4.33 -1.98 3.77
C HIS A 322 -4.04 -2.90 4.98
N ASN A 323 -4.60 -4.10 4.99
CA ASN A 323 -4.43 -5.09 6.06
C ASN A 323 -4.38 -6.52 5.54
N THR A 324 -4.06 -7.48 6.42
CA THR A 324 -4.11 -8.93 6.20
C THR A 324 -3.27 -9.47 5.04
N THR A 325 -2.29 -8.73 4.54
CA THR A 325 -1.45 -9.18 3.42
C THR A 325 0.04 -9.10 3.69
N PHE A 326 0.51 -8.02 4.32
CA PHE A 326 1.92 -7.78 4.62
C PHE A 326 2.12 -7.36 6.08
N ASP A 327 3.26 -7.75 6.67
CA ASP A 327 3.68 -7.34 8.01
C ASP A 327 4.44 -6.00 7.94
N LEU A 328 3.70 -4.89 8.05
CA LEU A 328 4.23 -3.52 7.88
C LEU A 328 4.33 -2.74 9.20
N ALA A 329 3.75 -3.23 10.29
CA ALA A 329 3.71 -2.53 11.58
C ALA A 329 3.94 -3.46 12.77
N PHE A 330 3.54 -3.03 13.98
CA PHE A 330 3.77 -3.74 15.23
C PHE A 330 2.47 -4.19 15.93
N HIS A 331 1.32 -3.87 15.38
CA HIS A 331 0.03 -4.40 15.83
C HIS A 331 -0.15 -5.86 15.40
N THR A 332 -1.00 -6.64 16.06
CA THR A 332 -1.32 -7.99 15.63
C THR A 332 -1.98 -7.96 14.25
N TRP A 333 -1.82 -9.02 13.45
CA TRP A 333 -2.32 -9.05 12.07
C TRP A 333 -3.84 -8.83 11.97
N HIS A 334 -4.60 -9.18 13.00
CA HIS A 334 -6.06 -9.07 13.04
C HIS A 334 -6.59 -7.84 13.79
N ASP A 335 -5.74 -7.12 14.59
CA ASP A 335 -6.16 -5.95 15.37
C ASP A 335 -6.90 -4.89 14.53
N PRO A 336 -6.47 -4.57 13.30
CA PRO A 336 -7.21 -3.64 12.44
C PRO A 336 -8.65 -4.07 12.18
N LEU A 337 -8.88 -5.36 11.93
CA LEU A 337 -10.19 -5.90 11.63
C LEU A 337 -11.09 -5.99 12.87
N ASP A 338 -10.55 -6.41 14.00
CA ASP A 338 -11.28 -6.48 15.27
C ASP A 338 -11.80 -5.11 15.69
N ARG A 339 -10.90 -4.13 15.69
CA ARG A 339 -11.24 -2.78 16.13
C ARG A 339 -12.24 -2.11 15.20
N ILE A 340 -12.02 -2.17 13.87
CA ILE A 340 -12.95 -1.53 12.93
C ILE A 340 -14.32 -2.19 12.94
N ALA A 341 -14.40 -3.51 13.14
CA ALA A 341 -15.67 -4.22 13.23
C ALA A 341 -16.45 -3.84 14.50
N ASN A 342 -15.76 -3.74 15.65
CA ASN A 342 -16.37 -3.32 16.91
C ASN A 342 -16.85 -1.86 16.86
N LEU A 343 -16.03 -0.97 16.29
CA LEU A 343 -16.37 0.44 16.11
C LEU A 343 -17.55 0.61 15.15
N SER A 344 -17.56 -0.09 14.02
CA SER A 344 -18.65 -0.04 13.04
C SER A 344 -19.96 -0.55 13.63
N GLN A 345 -19.92 -1.62 14.42
CA GLN A 345 -21.09 -2.13 15.15
C GLN A 345 -21.63 -1.10 16.14
N ALA A 346 -20.75 -0.51 16.96
CA ALA A 346 -21.13 0.50 17.95
C ALA A 346 -21.73 1.77 17.32
N ARG A 347 -21.24 2.17 16.15
CA ARG A 347 -21.69 3.37 15.41
C ARG A 347 -22.77 3.08 14.36
N LYS A 348 -23.20 1.83 14.21
CA LYS A 348 -24.19 1.37 13.21
C LYS A 348 -23.74 1.70 11.76
N ILE A 349 -22.47 1.54 11.48
CA ILE A 349 -21.88 1.72 10.16
C ILE A 349 -21.95 0.40 9.41
N GLU A 350 -22.39 0.43 8.15
CA GLU A 350 -22.31 -0.73 7.26
C GLU A 350 -20.85 -0.99 6.90
N LEU A 351 -20.31 -2.13 7.37
CA LEU A 351 -18.91 -2.52 7.19
C LEU A 351 -18.77 -3.62 6.14
N ALA A 352 -17.74 -3.55 5.34
CA ALA A 352 -17.31 -4.59 4.41
C ALA A 352 -15.87 -5.01 4.71
N THR A 353 -15.68 -6.26 5.12
CA THR A 353 -14.39 -6.92 5.29
C THR A 353 -14.37 -8.23 4.50
N PRO A 354 -14.40 -8.17 3.15
CA PRO A 354 -14.47 -9.38 2.35
C PRO A 354 -13.19 -10.22 2.51
N VAL A 355 -13.30 -11.53 2.33
CA VAL A 355 -12.14 -12.40 2.18
C VAL A 355 -11.39 -12.05 0.88
N ILE A 356 -10.13 -12.48 0.77
CA ILE A 356 -9.37 -12.31 -0.47
C ILE A 356 -10.07 -13.04 -1.61
N GLY A 357 -10.32 -12.37 -2.74
CA GLY A 357 -11.05 -12.90 -3.90
C GLY A 357 -12.57 -12.71 -3.84
N GLU A 358 -13.13 -12.32 -2.71
CA GLU A 358 -14.57 -12.06 -2.62
C GLU A 358 -14.96 -10.83 -3.47
N VAL A 359 -16.11 -10.94 -4.14
CA VAL A 359 -16.68 -9.88 -4.98
C VAL A 359 -17.75 -9.12 -4.18
N LEU A 360 -17.59 -7.81 -4.09
CA LEU A 360 -18.61 -6.89 -3.59
C LEU A 360 -19.28 -6.16 -4.76
N THR A 361 -20.61 -6.16 -4.81
CA THR A 361 -21.37 -5.31 -5.74
C THR A 361 -21.77 -4.03 -5.05
N VAL A 362 -21.36 -2.89 -5.60
CA VAL A 362 -21.64 -1.56 -5.00
C VAL A 362 -23.14 -1.30 -4.96
N GLY A 363 -23.63 -0.87 -3.77
CA GLY A 363 -25.04 -0.58 -3.55
C GLY A 363 -25.94 -1.80 -3.31
N LYS A 364 -25.38 -3.02 -3.26
CA LYS A 364 -26.12 -4.21 -2.81
C LYS A 364 -25.85 -4.49 -1.34
N ALA A 365 -26.91 -4.77 -0.60
CA ALA A 365 -26.81 -5.23 0.80
C ALA A 365 -25.99 -6.52 0.89
N ARG A 366 -25.20 -6.64 1.94
CA ARG A 366 -24.39 -7.82 2.23
C ARG A 366 -24.38 -8.14 3.72
N THR A 367 -24.13 -9.39 4.05
CA THR A 367 -23.79 -9.79 5.41
C THR A 367 -22.27 -9.75 5.54
N ASN A 368 -21.76 -8.92 6.46
CA ASN A 368 -20.34 -8.93 6.76
C ASN A 368 -20.02 -10.09 7.72
N VAL A 369 -19.05 -10.92 7.34
CA VAL A 369 -18.59 -12.05 8.15
C VAL A 369 -17.24 -11.71 8.75
N ARG A 370 -17.04 -11.94 10.03
CA ARG A 370 -15.74 -11.81 10.71
C ARG A 370 -14.93 -13.09 10.49
N TRP A 371 -14.49 -13.29 9.26
CA TRP A 371 -13.82 -14.52 8.79
C TRP A 371 -12.47 -14.78 9.46
N TRP A 372 -11.88 -13.76 10.09
CA TRP A 372 -10.59 -13.85 10.80
C TRP A 372 -10.74 -14.34 12.25
N GLU A 373 -11.94 -14.32 12.81
CA GLU A 373 -12.17 -14.78 14.18
C GLU A 373 -11.84 -16.27 14.32
N GLY A 374 -11.00 -16.59 15.30
CA GLY A 374 -10.52 -17.94 15.57
C GLY A 374 -9.28 -18.37 14.79
N LEU A 375 -8.79 -17.57 13.83
CA LEU A 375 -7.48 -17.78 13.22
C LEU A 375 -6.37 -17.27 14.15
N LYS A 376 -5.25 -18.01 14.16
CA LYS A 376 -4.05 -17.70 14.95
C LYS A 376 -2.98 -17.01 14.13
#